data_31131f50b0fdb9cf316f34cd06b39611
#
_entry.id   31131f50b0fdb9cf316f34cd06b39611
#
_cell.length_a   1.000
_cell.length_b   1.000
_cell.length_c   1.000
_cell.angle_alpha   90.00
_cell.angle_beta   90.00
_cell.angle_gamma   90.00
#
_symmetry.space_group_name_H-M   'P 1'
#
loop_
_entity.id
_entity.type
_entity.pdbx_description
1 polymer ?
#
loop_
_entity_poly.entity_id
_entity_poly.type
_entity_poly.pdbx_seq_one_letter_code
_entity_poly.pdbx_strand_id
1 'polypeptide(L)'
;MGGKFKELRTPVLTSTTSALFYAIQFITQQSEKAGLSRFFYFLQAMSHEILSVLEYMEKEKGISREDMIAAISTAIASAAQRGEGTSQEIRVDINPKTGALKAWTVMNVVDSVSDANLEIHIEKARKLEATIEVGGVIEKEIDPAFLGRIAAQTARQAIMQRIRQFEKDRIYDDYKDTIGDIVTGTVRRRERGDLIIDLGKAEAILPPRERVPGEDYSPGESIRCLLLRIEQTSRGPDIILSRSNINFVRRLFELEVTEIADGTVGIEAMAREAGYRTKIAVTSSDPKVDPVGACVGARGARVKLSCVN
;
A
#
# COMPACT_ATOMS: atom_id res chain seq x y z
N MET A 1 -11.31 -4.91 -55.46
CA MET A 1 -11.94 -4.07 -54.43
C MET A 1 -11.11 -4.18 -53.19
N GLY A 2 -10.32 -3.16 -52.94
CA GLY A 2 -9.34 -3.14 -51.87
C GLY A 2 -9.92 -2.71 -50.51
N GLY A 3 -9.81 -3.56 -49.53
CA GLY A 3 -10.09 -3.21 -48.15
C GLY A 3 -8.84 -2.64 -47.47
N LYS A 4 -8.89 -1.35 -47.14
CA LYS A 4 -7.82 -0.63 -46.43
C LYS A 4 -7.70 -1.19 -45.02
N PHE A 5 -6.55 -1.78 -44.69
CA PHE A 5 -6.11 -1.98 -43.32
C PHE A 5 -5.81 -0.60 -42.70
N LYS A 6 -6.58 -0.20 -41.70
CA LYS A 6 -6.26 0.92 -40.86
C LYS A 6 -5.16 0.51 -39.88
N GLU A 7 -3.97 1.04 -40.04
CA GLU A 7 -2.90 0.96 -39.06
C GLU A 7 -3.38 1.62 -37.75
N LEU A 8 -3.56 0.77 -36.73
CA LEU A 8 -3.73 1.22 -35.36
C LEU A 8 -2.35 1.68 -34.84
N ARG A 9 -2.16 2.99 -34.74
CA ARG A 9 -1.00 3.58 -34.06
C ARG A 9 -0.99 3.05 -32.63
N THR A 10 0.01 2.28 -32.29
CA THR A 10 0.32 1.88 -30.92
C THR A 10 0.74 3.13 -30.13
N PRO A 11 0.07 3.45 -29.01
CA PRO A 11 0.56 4.48 -28.11
C PRO A 11 1.84 3.96 -27.44
N VAL A 12 2.86 4.80 -27.42
CA VAL A 12 4.13 4.54 -26.70
C VAL A 12 3.81 4.45 -25.22
N LEU A 13 3.84 3.23 -24.70
CA LEU A 13 3.58 2.90 -23.29
C LEU A 13 4.82 3.18 -22.46
N THR A 14 4.81 4.25 -21.68
CA THR A 14 5.89 4.66 -20.77
C THR A 14 5.75 4.11 -19.34
N SER A 15 4.85 3.16 -19.08
CA SER A 15 4.82 2.45 -17.80
C SER A 15 4.36 1.01 -17.98
N THR A 16 5.11 0.08 -17.41
CA THR A 16 4.86 -1.37 -17.39
C THR A 16 3.47 -1.74 -16.82
N THR A 17 2.93 -0.93 -15.92
CA THR A 17 1.60 -1.09 -15.32
C THR A 17 0.47 -0.92 -16.36
N SER A 18 0.65 -0.05 -17.34
CA SER A 18 -0.33 0.22 -18.39
C SER A 18 -0.39 -0.92 -19.41
N ALA A 19 0.76 -1.54 -19.73
CA ALA A 19 0.83 -2.68 -20.64
C ALA A 19 0.14 -3.92 -20.06
N LEU A 20 0.32 -4.16 -18.76
CA LEU A 20 -0.36 -5.23 -18.03
C LEU A 20 -1.88 -5.02 -18.03
N PHE A 21 -2.33 -3.79 -17.81
CA PHE A 21 -3.75 -3.43 -17.79
C PHE A 21 -4.42 -3.69 -19.15
N TYR A 22 -3.77 -3.34 -20.26
CA TYR A 22 -4.30 -3.57 -21.61
C TYR A 22 -4.29 -5.06 -22.01
N ALA A 23 -3.25 -5.80 -21.65
CA ALA A 23 -3.18 -7.24 -21.90
C ALA A 23 -4.32 -7.99 -21.20
N ILE A 24 -4.59 -7.63 -19.95
CA ILE A 24 -5.66 -8.22 -19.13
C ILE A 24 -7.05 -7.87 -19.70
N GLN A 25 -7.26 -6.65 -20.19
CA GLN A 25 -8.53 -6.21 -20.78
C GLN A 25 -8.80 -6.87 -22.13
N PHE A 26 -7.77 -7.11 -22.94
CA PHE A 26 -7.86 -7.77 -24.24
C PHE A 26 -8.24 -9.26 -24.11
N ILE A 27 -7.70 -9.97 -23.12
CA ILE A 27 -7.98 -11.39 -22.86
C ILE A 27 -9.42 -11.58 -22.37
N THR A 28 -9.95 -10.66 -21.55
CA THR A 28 -11.32 -10.74 -21.03
C THR A 28 -12.37 -10.60 -22.14
N GLN A 29 -12.09 -9.78 -23.14
CA GLN A 29 -13.01 -9.52 -24.26
C GLN A 29 -13.10 -10.69 -25.27
N GLN A 30 -12.09 -11.56 -25.30
CA GLN A 30 -12.05 -12.75 -26.17
C GLN A 30 -12.73 -13.99 -25.58
N SER A 31 -12.98 -14.03 -24.25
CA SER A 31 -13.42 -15.25 -23.56
C SER A 31 -14.94 -15.55 -23.63
N GLU A 32 -15.77 -14.63 -24.10
CA GLU A 32 -17.23 -14.78 -24.07
C GLU A 32 -17.85 -15.70 -25.14
N LYS A 33 -17.10 -16.21 -26.07
CA LYS A 33 -17.69 -16.84 -27.31
C LYS A 33 -17.45 -18.32 -27.59
N ALA A 34 -16.86 -19.16 -26.73
CA ALA A 34 -16.70 -20.58 -27.06
C ALA A 34 -16.42 -21.54 -25.89
N GLY A 35 -17.03 -22.72 -26.03
CA GLY A 35 -17.18 -23.83 -25.12
C GLY A 35 -15.92 -24.44 -24.45
N LEU A 36 -16.10 -25.57 -23.76
CA LEU A 36 -15.19 -26.28 -22.83
C LEU A 36 -13.70 -26.35 -23.20
N SER A 37 -13.34 -26.44 -24.48
CA SER A 37 -11.95 -26.41 -24.94
C SER A 37 -11.25 -25.07 -24.66
N ARG A 38 -12.00 -23.97 -24.76
CA ARG A 38 -11.51 -22.61 -24.45
C ARG A 38 -11.37 -22.37 -22.98
N PHE A 39 -12.12 -23.07 -22.15
CA PHE A 39 -12.03 -22.99 -20.69
C PHE A 39 -10.71 -23.59 -20.19
N PHE A 40 -10.23 -24.68 -20.75
CA PHE A 40 -8.92 -25.26 -20.46
C PHE A 40 -7.77 -24.32 -20.86
N TYR A 41 -7.86 -23.70 -22.04
CA TYR A 41 -6.91 -22.66 -22.46
C TYR A 41 -6.96 -21.43 -21.54
N PHE A 42 -8.14 -21.06 -21.06
CA PHE A 42 -8.31 -19.95 -20.14
C PHE A 42 -7.68 -20.23 -18.76
N LEU A 43 -7.88 -21.41 -18.19
CA LEU A 43 -7.24 -21.83 -16.93
C LEU A 43 -5.71 -21.87 -17.06
N GLN A 44 -5.21 -22.37 -18.18
CA GLN A 44 -3.77 -22.44 -18.44
C GLN A 44 -3.17 -21.05 -18.67
N ALA A 45 -3.87 -20.17 -19.37
CA ALA A 45 -3.48 -18.77 -19.56
C ALA A 45 -3.49 -18.01 -18.23
N MET A 46 -4.50 -18.22 -17.36
CA MET A 46 -4.60 -17.63 -16.04
C MET A 46 -3.48 -18.10 -15.10
N SER A 47 -3.13 -19.39 -15.15
CA SER A 47 -2.01 -19.92 -14.36
C SER A 47 -0.68 -19.27 -14.74
N HIS A 48 -0.45 -19.08 -16.02
CA HIS A 48 0.76 -18.42 -16.52
C HIS A 48 0.79 -16.92 -16.17
N GLU A 49 -0.37 -16.26 -16.21
CA GLU A 49 -0.51 -14.85 -15.85
C GLU A 49 -0.25 -14.64 -14.35
N ILE A 50 -0.81 -15.49 -13.48
CA ILE A 50 -0.56 -15.45 -12.03
C ILE A 50 0.93 -15.63 -11.75
N LEU A 51 1.59 -16.60 -12.37
CA LEU A 51 3.03 -16.82 -12.20
C LEU A 51 3.86 -15.61 -12.62
N SER A 52 3.57 -15.01 -13.77
CA SER A 52 4.29 -13.83 -14.27
C SER A 52 4.15 -12.64 -13.30
N VAL A 53 2.94 -12.45 -12.74
CA VAL A 53 2.69 -11.41 -11.74
C VAL A 53 3.43 -11.70 -10.44
N LEU A 54 3.42 -12.96 -9.97
CA LEU A 54 4.15 -13.36 -8.76
C LEU A 54 5.66 -13.12 -8.90
N GLU A 55 6.24 -13.52 -10.05
CA GLU A 55 7.67 -13.30 -10.33
C GLU A 55 8.03 -11.80 -10.42
N TYR A 56 7.18 -11.01 -11.06
CA TYR A 56 7.38 -9.56 -11.13
C TYR A 56 7.34 -8.92 -9.75
N MET A 57 6.36 -9.30 -8.91
CA MET A 57 6.21 -8.74 -7.56
C MET A 57 7.35 -9.15 -6.63
N GLU A 58 7.82 -10.38 -6.75
CA GLU A 58 8.98 -10.87 -5.99
C GLU A 58 10.26 -10.10 -6.36
N LYS A 59 10.54 -9.94 -7.67
CA LYS A 59 11.77 -9.29 -8.17
C LYS A 59 11.77 -7.77 -8.02
N GLU A 60 10.67 -7.11 -8.40
CA GLU A 60 10.62 -5.65 -8.49
C GLU A 60 10.10 -4.97 -7.21
N LYS A 61 9.26 -5.67 -6.46
CA LYS A 61 8.63 -5.09 -5.26
C LYS A 61 9.11 -5.75 -3.96
N GLY A 62 9.79 -6.89 -4.01
CA GLY A 62 10.25 -7.61 -2.84
C GLY A 62 9.12 -8.26 -2.02
N ILE A 63 7.94 -8.50 -2.63
CA ILE A 63 6.81 -9.15 -1.98
C ILE A 63 7.02 -10.67 -2.06
N SER A 64 6.94 -11.37 -0.92
CA SER A 64 7.06 -12.81 -0.88
C SER A 64 5.99 -13.49 -1.76
N ARG A 65 6.42 -14.46 -2.57
CA ARG A 65 5.53 -15.27 -3.39
C ARG A 65 4.50 -16.02 -2.55
N GLU A 66 4.91 -16.50 -1.38
CA GLU A 66 4.06 -17.24 -0.44
C GLU A 66 2.95 -16.36 0.12
N ASP A 67 3.27 -15.12 0.52
CA ASP A 67 2.29 -14.15 1.02
C ASP A 67 1.26 -13.77 -0.06
N MET A 68 1.70 -13.66 -1.31
CA MET A 68 0.82 -13.38 -2.44
C MET A 68 -0.13 -14.55 -2.70
N ILE A 69 0.40 -15.79 -2.71
CA ILE A 69 -0.40 -17.01 -2.89
C ILE A 69 -1.43 -17.13 -1.77
N ALA A 70 -1.03 -16.96 -0.51
CA ALA A 70 -1.94 -17.02 0.64
C ALA A 70 -3.07 -15.98 0.53
N ALA A 71 -2.74 -14.74 0.16
CA ALA A 71 -3.73 -13.68 -0.02
C ALA A 71 -4.73 -14.00 -1.16
N ILE A 72 -4.24 -14.52 -2.29
CA ILE A 72 -5.07 -14.89 -3.44
C ILE A 72 -5.97 -16.08 -3.08
N SER A 73 -5.42 -17.13 -2.45
CA SER A 73 -6.16 -18.32 -2.02
C SER A 73 -7.29 -17.96 -1.05
N THR A 74 -7.01 -17.14 -0.04
CA THR A 74 -8.00 -16.66 0.92
C THR A 74 -9.11 -15.84 0.26
N ALA A 75 -8.76 -14.97 -0.68
CA ALA A 75 -9.72 -14.14 -1.39
C ALA A 75 -10.63 -14.99 -2.28
N ILE A 76 -10.08 -15.97 -3.01
CA ILE A 76 -10.86 -16.89 -3.85
C ILE A 76 -11.78 -17.74 -2.99
N ALA A 77 -11.29 -18.30 -1.87
CA ALA A 77 -12.10 -19.07 -0.93
C ALA A 77 -13.31 -18.26 -0.43
N SER A 78 -13.06 -17.04 0.03
CA SER A 78 -14.12 -16.13 0.52
C SER A 78 -15.12 -15.71 -0.57
N ALA A 79 -14.68 -15.61 -1.82
CA ALA A 79 -15.57 -15.28 -2.94
C ALA A 79 -16.41 -16.48 -3.38
N ALA A 80 -15.83 -17.68 -3.36
CA ALA A 80 -16.53 -18.92 -3.67
C ALA A 80 -17.63 -19.20 -2.63
N GLN A 81 -17.33 -19.03 -1.34
CA GLN A 81 -18.33 -19.14 -0.27
C GLN A 81 -19.54 -18.20 -0.49
N ARG A 82 -19.28 -16.93 -0.83
CA ARG A 82 -20.34 -15.96 -1.10
C ARG A 82 -21.15 -16.29 -2.36
N GLY A 83 -20.50 -16.86 -3.37
CA GLY A 83 -21.14 -17.20 -4.66
C GLY A 83 -22.13 -18.36 -4.54
N GLU A 84 -21.88 -19.32 -3.65
CA GLU A 84 -22.80 -20.45 -3.40
C GLU A 84 -23.90 -20.12 -2.39
N GLY A 85 -23.78 -19.00 -1.66
CA GLY A 85 -24.73 -18.65 -0.60
C GLY A 85 -24.74 -19.66 0.56
N THR A 86 -23.69 -20.44 0.69
CA THR A 86 -23.53 -21.53 1.66
C THR A 86 -22.55 -21.15 2.74
N SER A 87 -22.78 -21.66 3.96
CA SER A 87 -21.84 -21.54 5.07
C SER A 87 -20.66 -22.55 4.96
N GLN A 88 -20.47 -23.17 3.79
CA GLN A 88 -19.41 -24.17 3.56
C GLN A 88 -18.03 -23.54 3.68
N GLU A 89 -17.15 -24.25 4.37
CA GLU A 89 -15.73 -23.91 4.38
C GLU A 89 -15.10 -24.40 3.06
N ILE A 90 -14.56 -23.43 2.29
CA ILE A 90 -13.87 -23.72 1.03
C ILE A 90 -12.38 -23.49 1.24
N ARG A 91 -11.60 -24.53 0.97
CA ARG A 91 -10.15 -24.48 0.95
C ARG A 91 -9.64 -24.34 -0.48
N VAL A 92 -8.75 -23.39 -0.72
CA VAL A 92 -8.15 -23.15 -2.03
C VAL A 92 -6.64 -23.25 -1.91
N ASP A 93 -6.03 -23.99 -2.81
CA ASP A 93 -4.59 -24.11 -2.93
C ASP A 93 -4.12 -23.72 -4.34
N ILE A 94 -2.98 -23.01 -4.38
CA ILE A 94 -2.35 -22.56 -5.62
C ILE A 94 -0.93 -23.11 -5.64
N ASN A 95 -0.64 -23.93 -6.63
CA ASN A 95 0.70 -24.47 -6.78
C ASN A 95 1.70 -23.36 -7.13
N PRO A 96 2.73 -23.11 -6.31
CA PRO A 96 3.67 -22.00 -6.54
C PRO A 96 4.52 -22.12 -7.80
N LYS A 97 4.67 -23.34 -8.35
CA LYS A 97 5.48 -23.61 -9.54
C LYS A 97 4.68 -23.60 -10.84
N THR A 98 3.42 -24.06 -10.79
CA THR A 98 2.60 -24.23 -11.98
C THR A 98 1.48 -23.19 -12.08
N GLY A 99 1.17 -22.47 -10.99
CA GLY A 99 0.02 -21.57 -10.90
C GLY A 99 -1.32 -22.32 -10.92
N ALA A 100 -1.31 -23.65 -10.87
CA ALA A 100 -2.52 -24.45 -10.90
C ALA A 100 -3.34 -24.26 -9.63
N LEU A 101 -4.62 -23.99 -9.81
CA LEU A 101 -5.58 -23.75 -8.75
C LEU A 101 -6.39 -25.00 -8.49
N LYS A 102 -6.49 -25.38 -7.22
CA LYS A 102 -7.38 -26.46 -6.74
C LYS A 102 -8.21 -25.95 -5.58
N ALA A 103 -9.43 -26.42 -5.47
CA ALA A 103 -10.27 -26.08 -4.33
C ALA A 103 -11.10 -27.27 -3.88
N TRP A 104 -11.36 -27.29 -2.60
CA TRP A 104 -12.12 -28.35 -1.94
C TRP A 104 -13.14 -27.71 -1.01
N THR A 105 -14.32 -28.34 -0.95
CA THR A 105 -15.30 -28.09 0.10
C THR A 105 -14.97 -28.99 1.28
N VAL A 106 -14.91 -28.42 2.45
CA VAL A 106 -14.68 -29.13 3.71
C VAL A 106 -16.02 -29.53 4.30
N MET A 107 -16.26 -30.83 4.50
CA MET A 107 -17.52 -31.36 5.03
C MET A 107 -17.25 -32.19 6.28
N ASN A 108 -18.06 -32.01 7.32
CA ASN A 108 -17.97 -32.79 8.54
C ASN A 108 -18.71 -34.12 8.39
N VAL A 109 -18.11 -35.22 8.85
CA VAL A 109 -18.70 -36.53 8.83
C VAL A 109 -19.58 -36.75 10.05
N VAL A 110 -20.86 -37.04 9.82
CA VAL A 110 -21.87 -37.20 10.87
C VAL A 110 -22.70 -38.46 10.64
N ASP A 111 -23.32 -38.96 11.70
CA ASP A 111 -24.26 -40.09 11.62
C ASP A 111 -25.63 -39.67 11.10
N SER A 112 -26.04 -38.45 11.38
CA SER A 112 -27.31 -37.86 10.91
C SER A 112 -27.05 -36.49 10.34
N VAL A 113 -27.33 -36.29 9.04
CA VAL A 113 -27.11 -35.07 8.31
C VAL A 113 -28.21 -34.06 8.67
N SER A 114 -27.83 -32.96 9.28
CA SER A 114 -28.71 -31.82 9.57
C SER A 114 -28.62 -30.76 8.47
N ASP A 115 -27.44 -30.49 7.93
CA ASP A 115 -27.22 -29.61 6.80
C ASP A 115 -26.40 -30.34 5.71
N ALA A 116 -27.06 -30.64 4.59
CA ALA A 116 -26.46 -31.35 3.45
C ALA A 116 -25.27 -30.59 2.81
N ASN A 117 -25.12 -29.30 3.11
CA ASN A 117 -24.02 -28.46 2.61
C ASN A 117 -22.78 -28.53 3.50
N LEU A 118 -22.93 -28.75 4.81
CA LEU A 118 -21.84 -28.76 5.77
C LEU A 118 -21.46 -30.17 6.20
N GLU A 119 -22.39 -31.14 6.06
CA GLU A 119 -22.28 -32.47 6.64
C GLU A 119 -22.42 -33.56 5.58
N ILE A 120 -21.73 -34.65 5.79
CA ILE A 120 -21.81 -35.85 4.97
C ILE A 120 -22.06 -37.07 5.89
N HIS A 121 -23.00 -37.94 5.51
CA HIS A 121 -23.28 -39.17 6.24
C HIS A 121 -22.09 -40.13 6.17
N ILE A 122 -21.77 -40.79 7.27
CA ILE A 122 -20.62 -41.70 7.40
C ILE A 122 -20.55 -42.78 6.31
N GLU A 123 -21.67 -43.32 5.85
CA GLU A 123 -21.68 -44.33 4.78
C GLU A 123 -21.22 -43.76 3.42
N LYS A 124 -21.56 -42.49 3.13
CA LYS A 124 -21.08 -41.81 1.93
C LYS A 124 -19.62 -41.39 2.07
N ALA A 125 -19.23 -40.96 3.25
CA ALA A 125 -17.87 -40.60 3.59
C ALA A 125 -16.90 -41.76 3.41
N ARG A 126 -17.27 -42.98 3.89
CA ARG A 126 -16.47 -44.21 3.74
C ARG A 126 -16.29 -44.72 2.32
N LYS A 127 -17.14 -44.28 1.38
CA LYS A 127 -16.95 -44.57 -0.07
C LYS A 127 -15.85 -43.70 -0.68
N LEU A 128 -15.57 -42.58 -0.08
CA LEU A 128 -14.51 -41.67 -0.51
C LEU A 128 -13.20 -41.94 0.21
N GLU A 129 -13.29 -42.21 1.53
CA GLU A 129 -12.15 -42.52 2.39
C GLU A 129 -12.54 -43.62 3.39
N ALA A 130 -12.02 -44.82 3.18
CA ALA A 130 -12.45 -46.05 3.91
C ALA A 130 -12.15 -46.01 5.43
N THR A 131 -11.19 -45.21 5.85
CA THR A 131 -10.70 -45.14 7.25
C THR A 131 -11.35 -44.04 8.08
N ILE A 132 -12.30 -43.28 7.48
CA ILE A 132 -12.86 -42.12 8.17
C ILE A 132 -13.88 -42.51 9.23
N GLU A 133 -13.86 -41.78 10.35
CA GLU A 133 -14.76 -41.94 11.48
C GLU A 133 -15.71 -40.75 11.61
N VAL A 134 -16.79 -40.95 12.41
CA VAL A 134 -17.72 -39.84 12.72
C VAL A 134 -16.98 -38.75 13.50
N GLY A 135 -17.19 -37.48 13.08
CA GLY A 135 -16.44 -36.34 13.57
C GLY A 135 -15.18 -36.02 12.75
N GLY A 136 -14.83 -36.87 11.78
CA GLY A 136 -13.77 -36.59 10.82
C GLY A 136 -14.20 -35.54 9.78
N VAL A 137 -13.25 -35.13 8.98
CA VAL A 137 -13.45 -34.10 7.93
C VAL A 137 -13.11 -34.71 6.57
N ILE A 138 -13.96 -34.50 5.59
CA ILE A 138 -13.73 -34.90 4.20
C ILE A 138 -13.60 -33.68 3.31
N GLU A 139 -12.60 -33.72 2.42
CA GLU A 139 -12.40 -32.71 1.37
C GLU A 139 -12.98 -33.23 0.04
N LYS A 140 -13.97 -32.53 -0.48
CA LYS A 140 -14.56 -32.81 -1.80
C LYS A 140 -14.11 -31.77 -2.79
N GLU A 141 -13.48 -32.19 -3.89
CA GLU A 141 -13.00 -31.29 -4.93
C GLU A 141 -14.18 -30.55 -5.61
N ILE A 142 -14.04 -29.25 -5.75
CA ILE A 142 -15.02 -28.37 -6.41
C ILE A 142 -14.78 -28.41 -7.93
N ASP A 143 -15.87 -28.35 -8.69
CA ASP A 143 -15.80 -28.31 -10.15
C ASP A 143 -14.92 -27.12 -10.62
N PRO A 144 -13.84 -27.40 -11.37
CA PRO A 144 -12.95 -26.36 -11.90
C PRO A 144 -13.67 -25.31 -12.75
N ALA A 145 -14.80 -25.67 -13.41
CA ALA A 145 -15.56 -24.75 -14.23
C ALA A 145 -16.29 -23.66 -13.41
N PHE A 146 -16.81 -24.04 -12.26
CA PHE A 146 -17.43 -23.09 -11.31
C PHE A 146 -16.38 -22.17 -10.71
N LEU A 147 -15.26 -22.75 -10.25
CA LEU A 147 -14.19 -22.01 -9.62
C LEU A 147 -13.54 -20.98 -10.56
N GLY A 148 -13.37 -21.34 -11.83
CA GLY A 148 -12.65 -20.51 -12.81
C GLY A 148 -13.27 -19.15 -13.06
N ARG A 149 -14.60 -19.03 -13.04
CA ARG A 149 -15.30 -17.75 -13.22
C ARG A 149 -15.09 -16.81 -12.02
N ILE A 150 -15.16 -17.35 -10.81
CA ILE A 150 -14.99 -16.59 -9.57
C ILE A 150 -13.52 -16.26 -9.37
N ALA A 151 -12.63 -17.23 -9.58
CA ALA A 151 -11.21 -17.13 -9.33
C ALA A 151 -10.53 -16.03 -10.13
N ALA A 152 -10.82 -15.90 -11.43
CA ALA A 152 -10.17 -14.93 -12.31
C ALA A 152 -10.38 -13.47 -11.84
N GLN A 153 -11.63 -13.11 -11.54
CA GLN A 153 -11.95 -11.76 -11.10
C GLN A 153 -11.44 -11.48 -9.70
N THR A 154 -11.58 -12.47 -8.79
CA THR A 154 -11.19 -12.34 -7.39
C THR A 154 -9.68 -12.33 -7.22
N ALA A 155 -8.95 -13.20 -7.93
CA ALA A 155 -7.49 -13.19 -7.91
C ALA A 155 -6.92 -11.83 -8.31
N ARG A 156 -7.45 -11.22 -9.38
CA ARG A 156 -7.05 -9.87 -9.78
C ARG A 156 -7.27 -8.85 -8.68
N GLN A 157 -8.46 -8.86 -8.05
CA GLN A 157 -8.78 -7.92 -6.97
C GLN A 157 -7.86 -8.13 -5.75
N ALA A 158 -7.59 -9.39 -5.38
CA ALA A 158 -6.70 -9.74 -4.28
C ALA A 158 -5.25 -9.28 -4.53
N ILE A 159 -4.73 -9.53 -5.73
CA ILE A 159 -3.40 -9.08 -6.16
C ILE A 159 -3.31 -7.55 -6.05
N MET A 160 -4.28 -6.83 -6.64
CA MET A 160 -4.28 -5.37 -6.59
C MET A 160 -4.41 -4.82 -5.17
N GLN A 161 -5.18 -5.49 -4.31
CA GLN A 161 -5.30 -5.12 -2.90
C GLN A 161 -3.98 -5.36 -2.15
N ARG A 162 -3.32 -6.50 -2.40
CA ARG A 162 -2.02 -6.82 -1.75
C ARG A 162 -0.93 -5.86 -2.18
N ILE A 163 -0.88 -5.50 -3.47
CA ILE A 163 0.05 -4.49 -3.99
C ILE A 163 -0.17 -3.15 -3.28
N ARG A 164 -1.42 -2.67 -3.21
CA ARG A 164 -1.73 -1.42 -2.50
C ARG A 164 -1.33 -1.46 -1.03
N GLN A 165 -1.55 -2.60 -0.36
CA GLN A 165 -1.16 -2.75 1.03
C GLN A 165 0.36 -2.67 1.18
N PHE A 166 1.10 -3.38 0.33
CA PHE A 166 2.56 -3.35 0.35
C PHE A 166 3.14 -1.95 0.04
N GLU A 167 2.56 -1.24 -0.93
CA GLU A 167 2.94 0.16 -1.21
C GLU A 167 2.70 1.08 0.00
N LYS A 168 1.62 0.86 0.74
CA LYS A 168 1.32 1.59 1.97
C LYS A 168 2.31 1.27 3.09
N ASP A 169 2.60 -0.01 3.30
CA ASP A 169 3.54 -0.45 4.33
C ASP A 169 4.94 0.09 4.04
N ARG A 170 5.35 0.11 2.76
CA ARG A 170 6.62 0.69 2.32
C ARG A 170 6.70 2.19 2.54
N ILE A 171 5.62 2.93 2.28
CA ILE A 171 5.57 4.37 2.57
C ILE A 171 5.76 4.60 4.08
N TYR A 172 5.10 3.81 4.92
CA TYR A 172 5.29 3.90 6.37
C TYR A 172 6.74 3.62 6.77
N ASP A 173 7.35 2.56 6.25
CA ASP A 173 8.74 2.20 6.53
C ASP A 173 9.75 3.25 6.06
N ASP A 174 9.53 3.85 4.89
CA ASP A 174 10.40 4.89 4.33
C ASP A 174 10.40 6.18 5.17
N TYR A 175 9.32 6.47 5.89
CA TYR A 175 9.16 7.73 6.63
C TYR A 175 9.11 7.61 8.15
N LYS A 176 8.97 6.42 8.74
CA LYS A 176 8.89 6.23 10.19
C LYS A 176 10.10 6.79 10.94
N ASP A 177 11.29 6.63 10.38
CA ASP A 177 12.55 7.07 10.98
C ASP A 177 12.80 8.58 10.77
N THR A 178 12.01 9.23 9.91
CA THR A 178 12.06 10.68 9.66
C THR A 178 11.06 11.49 10.48
N ILE A 179 10.31 10.83 11.37
CA ILE A 179 9.39 11.54 12.28
C ILE A 179 10.18 12.47 13.19
N GLY A 180 9.80 13.74 13.20
CA GLY A 180 10.51 14.80 13.92
C GLY A 180 11.59 15.50 13.09
N ASP A 181 11.83 15.08 11.84
CA ASP A 181 12.78 15.71 10.94
C ASP A 181 12.11 16.68 9.95
N ILE A 182 12.94 17.53 9.33
CA ILE A 182 12.51 18.44 8.28
C ILE A 182 12.48 17.71 6.95
N VAL A 183 11.32 17.75 6.31
CA VAL A 183 11.12 17.26 4.95
C VAL A 183 10.80 18.44 4.02
N THR A 184 11.27 18.35 2.78
CA THR A 184 10.95 19.30 1.72
C THR A 184 9.98 18.67 0.76
N GLY A 185 8.92 19.41 0.44
CA GLY A 185 7.91 18.94 -0.53
C GLY A 185 7.34 20.09 -1.33
N THR A 186 6.61 19.75 -2.39
CA THR A 186 5.97 20.70 -3.28
C THR A 186 4.47 20.74 -3.03
N VAL A 187 3.89 21.93 -2.88
CA VAL A 187 2.45 22.10 -2.74
C VAL A 187 1.75 21.66 -4.03
N ARG A 188 0.91 20.64 -3.94
CA ARG A 188 0.16 20.13 -5.10
C ARG A 188 -1.20 20.79 -5.25
N ARG A 189 -2.01 20.69 -4.21
CA ARG A 189 -3.41 21.13 -4.23
C ARG A 189 -3.93 21.36 -2.82
N ARG A 190 -5.06 22.04 -2.75
CA ARG A 190 -5.85 22.15 -1.51
C ARG A 190 -7.09 21.23 -1.64
N GLU A 191 -7.28 20.38 -0.64
CA GLU A 191 -8.37 19.42 -0.61
C GLU A 191 -9.08 19.45 0.74
N ARG A 192 -10.40 19.72 0.75
CA ARG A 192 -11.23 19.79 1.98
C ARG A 192 -10.68 20.69 3.09
N GLY A 193 -9.90 21.68 2.72
CA GLY A 193 -9.23 22.58 3.67
C GLY A 193 -7.79 22.21 3.98
N ASP A 194 -7.36 20.98 3.75
CA ASP A 194 -5.97 20.55 3.90
C ASP A 194 -5.13 20.91 2.68
N LEU A 195 -3.83 21.10 2.89
CA LEU A 195 -2.86 21.19 1.79
C LEU A 195 -2.21 19.84 1.57
N ILE A 196 -2.20 19.42 0.32
CA ILE A 196 -1.53 18.20 -0.10
C ILE A 196 -0.15 18.57 -0.64
N ILE A 197 0.86 18.00 -0.01
CA ILE A 197 2.27 18.24 -0.28
C ILE A 197 2.87 16.97 -0.87
N ASP A 198 3.53 17.10 -2.01
CA ASP A 198 4.24 16.01 -2.66
C ASP A 198 5.68 15.92 -2.12
N LEU A 199 6.01 14.81 -1.48
CA LEU A 199 7.35 14.49 -0.99
C LEU A 199 8.18 13.68 -2.01
N GLY A 200 7.68 13.50 -3.24
CA GLY A 200 8.30 12.71 -4.30
C GLY A 200 7.90 11.23 -4.26
N LYS A 201 8.03 10.55 -3.13
CA LYS A 201 7.62 9.14 -2.96
C LYS A 201 6.19 8.98 -2.43
N ALA A 202 5.69 9.96 -1.70
CA ALA A 202 4.36 9.95 -1.10
C ALA A 202 3.75 11.35 -1.04
N GLU A 203 2.42 11.42 -0.96
CA GLU A 203 1.70 12.64 -0.63
C GLU A 203 1.58 12.77 0.89
N ALA A 204 1.78 13.98 1.41
CA ALA A 204 1.64 14.33 2.81
C ALA A 204 0.57 15.40 3.00
N ILE A 205 0.04 15.51 4.19
CA ILE A 205 -1.05 16.42 4.56
C ILE A 205 -0.53 17.50 5.49
N LEU A 206 -0.74 18.76 5.14
CA LEU A 206 -0.52 19.90 6.02
C LEU A 206 -1.88 20.50 6.41
N PRO A 207 -2.44 20.09 7.56
CA PRO A 207 -3.76 20.54 7.99
C PRO A 207 -3.78 22.01 8.40
N PRO A 208 -4.93 22.69 8.42
CA PRO A 208 -5.03 24.12 8.73
C PRO A 208 -4.42 24.51 10.08
N ARG A 209 -4.53 23.63 11.09
CA ARG A 209 -4.00 23.86 12.45
C ARG A 209 -2.46 23.84 12.53
N GLU A 210 -1.83 23.17 11.56
CA GLU A 210 -0.38 22.98 11.48
C GLU A 210 0.30 23.99 10.53
N ARG A 211 -0.48 24.91 9.95
CA ARG A 211 0.03 26.00 9.11
C ARG A 211 0.44 27.20 9.94
N VAL A 212 1.25 28.04 9.32
CA VAL A 212 1.62 29.33 9.90
C VAL A 212 0.61 30.38 9.42
N PRO A 213 -0.05 31.12 10.29
CA PRO A 213 -0.92 32.22 9.92
C PRO A 213 -0.16 33.28 9.13
N GLY A 214 -0.73 33.73 8.01
CA GLY A 214 -0.13 34.77 7.16
C GLY A 214 0.81 34.25 6.06
N GLU A 215 1.17 32.95 6.07
CA GLU A 215 1.87 32.33 4.95
C GLU A 215 0.89 31.95 3.84
N ASP A 216 1.28 32.26 2.61
CA ASP A 216 0.55 31.81 1.41
C ASP A 216 1.20 30.53 0.87
N TYR A 217 0.39 29.58 0.42
CA TYR A 217 0.82 28.28 -0.07
C TYR A 217 0.27 28.07 -1.48
N SER A 218 1.04 28.51 -2.46
CA SER A 218 0.67 28.40 -3.86
C SER A 218 1.02 27.02 -4.43
N PRO A 219 0.15 26.43 -5.29
CA PRO A 219 0.49 25.19 -5.97
C PRO A 219 1.77 25.34 -6.80
N GLY A 220 2.67 24.35 -6.70
CA GLY A 220 3.99 24.35 -7.32
C GLY A 220 5.10 24.95 -6.45
N GLU A 221 4.79 25.56 -5.33
CA GLU A 221 5.76 26.09 -4.38
C GLU A 221 6.43 24.97 -3.60
N SER A 222 7.76 25.07 -3.41
CA SER A 222 8.52 24.15 -2.58
C SER A 222 8.56 24.68 -1.15
N ILE A 223 8.14 23.86 -0.18
CA ILE A 223 8.10 24.23 1.23
C ILE A 223 8.82 23.21 2.10
N ARG A 224 9.44 23.70 3.18
CA ARG A 224 9.99 22.85 4.24
C ARG A 224 8.97 22.67 5.35
N CYS A 225 8.77 21.46 5.82
CA CYS A 225 7.86 21.14 6.90
C CYS A 225 8.51 20.15 7.89
N LEU A 226 8.05 20.15 9.13
CA LEU A 226 8.34 19.09 10.08
C LEU A 226 7.42 17.90 9.77
N LEU A 227 7.98 16.69 9.67
CA LEU A 227 7.18 15.48 9.68
C LEU A 227 6.72 15.22 11.13
N LEU A 228 5.46 15.54 11.41
CA LEU A 228 4.94 15.53 12.78
C LEU A 228 4.64 14.11 13.26
N ARG A 229 3.92 13.34 12.45
CA ARG A 229 3.51 11.97 12.72
C ARG A 229 2.99 11.29 11.46
N ILE A 230 2.86 9.97 11.53
CA ILE A 230 2.22 9.15 10.50
C ILE A 230 1.01 8.48 11.13
N GLU A 231 -0.18 8.72 10.60
CA GLU A 231 -1.43 8.13 11.04
C GLU A 231 -1.82 6.98 10.10
N GLN A 232 -2.06 5.81 10.66
CA GLN A 232 -2.56 4.67 9.87
C GLN A 232 -4.07 4.78 9.70
N THR A 233 -4.53 4.94 8.46
CA THR A 233 -5.95 4.99 8.12
C THR A 233 -6.34 3.80 7.25
N SER A 234 -7.65 3.56 7.10
CA SER A 234 -8.15 2.52 6.21
C SER A 234 -7.71 2.70 4.74
N ARG A 235 -7.37 3.94 4.36
CA ARG A 235 -6.88 4.28 3.01
C ARG A 235 -5.37 4.12 2.87
N GLY A 236 -4.62 4.10 3.98
CA GLY A 236 -3.16 4.02 4.02
C GLY A 236 -2.56 4.92 5.09
N PRO A 237 -1.23 5.02 5.17
CA PRO A 237 -0.55 5.94 6.05
C PRO A 237 -0.74 7.37 5.56
N ASP A 238 -1.29 8.22 6.40
CA ASP A 238 -1.38 9.66 6.19
C ASP A 238 -0.19 10.31 6.90
N ILE A 239 0.72 10.92 6.14
CA ILE A 239 1.88 11.63 6.65
C ILE A 239 1.41 13.04 7.03
N ILE A 240 1.44 13.38 8.32
CA ILE A 240 1.01 14.68 8.80
C ILE A 240 2.22 15.59 8.99
N LEU A 241 2.18 16.72 8.31
CA LEU A 241 3.22 17.75 8.37
C LEU A 241 2.80 18.91 9.28
N SER A 242 3.79 19.60 9.79
CA SER A 242 3.60 20.83 10.59
C SER A 242 4.63 21.89 10.23
N ARG A 243 4.17 23.15 10.20
CA ARG A 243 5.02 24.34 10.15
C ARG A 243 4.81 25.22 11.40
N SER A 244 3.70 25.01 12.12
CA SER A 244 3.37 25.75 13.35
C SER A 244 4.07 25.18 14.59
N ASN A 245 4.43 23.90 14.58
CA ASN A 245 5.04 23.21 15.72
C ASN A 245 6.37 23.85 16.14
N ILE A 246 6.60 23.90 17.44
CA ILE A 246 7.85 24.48 18.02
C ILE A 246 9.09 23.70 17.57
N ASN A 247 8.98 22.38 17.42
CA ASN A 247 10.08 21.52 16.97
C ASN A 247 10.49 21.79 15.53
N PHE A 248 9.61 22.37 14.70
CA PHE A 248 9.98 22.81 13.35
C PHE A 248 11.13 23.80 13.39
N VAL A 249 11.02 24.82 14.25
CA VAL A 249 12.08 25.83 14.40
C VAL A 249 13.32 25.23 15.07
N ARG A 250 13.14 24.37 16.07
CA ARG A 250 14.28 23.67 16.70
C ARG A 250 15.11 22.91 15.67
N ARG A 251 14.46 22.09 14.84
CA ARG A 251 15.15 21.32 13.80
C ARG A 251 15.80 22.20 12.73
N LEU A 252 15.17 23.33 12.38
CA LEU A 252 15.80 24.28 11.45
C LEU A 252 17.11 24.86 12.06
N PHE A 253 17.12 25.18 13.34
CA PHE A 253 18.35 25.63 14.01
C PHE A 253 19.42 24.53 14.08
N GLU A 254 19.03 23.29 14.35
CA GLU A 254 19.94 22.14 14.35
C GLU A 254 20.56 21.89 12.97
N LEU A 255 19.82 22.16 11.88
CA LEU A 255 20.31 22.03 10.51
C LEU A 255 21.20 23.21 10.06
N GLU A 256 20.87 24.43 10.48
CA GLU A 256 21.53 25.64 9.98
C GLU A 256 22.69 26.12 10.88
N VAL A 257 22.72 25.68 12.14
CA VAL A 257 23.73 26.12 13.16
C VAL A 257 24.61 24.93 13.52
N THR A 258 25.82 24.93 13.01
CA THR A 258 26.79 23.84 13.21
C THR A 258 27.10 23.62 14.68
N GLU A 259 27.20 24.71 15.45
CA GLU A 259 27.50 24.71 16.89
C GLU A 259 26.35 24.09 17.73
N ILE A 260 25.13 24.04 17.19
CA ILE A 260 24.01 23.29 17.79
C ILE A 260 24.08 21.81 17.35
N ALA A 261 24.40 21.55 16.09
CA ALA A 261 24.53 20.21 15.57
C ALA A 261 25.63 19.39 16.26
N ASP A 262 26.76 20.02 16.61
CA ASP A 262 27.89 19.38 17.31
C ASP A 262 27.73 19.38 18.85
N GLY A 263 26.67 20.02 19.38
CA GLY A 263 26.37 20.07 20.81
C GLY A 263 27.16 21.10 21.60
N THR A 264 27.95 21.96 20.96
CA THR A 264 28.66 23.08 21.62
C THR A 264 27.67 24.11 22.14
N VAL A 265 26.63 24.41 21.40
CA VAL A 265 25.53 25.29 21.79
C VAL A 265 24.25 24.46 22.01
N GLY A 266 23.63 24.61 23.18
CA GLY A 266 22.40 23.96 23.56
C GLY A 266 21.19 24.89 23.49
N ILE A 267 20.04 24.38 23.07
CA ILE A 267 18.74 25.06 23.16
C ILE A 267 18.06 24.63 24.45
N GLU A 268 18.08 25.49 25.47
CA GLU A 268 17.53 25.24 26.81
C GLU A 268 16.01 25.37 26.86
N ALA A 269 15.48 26.43 26.25
CA ALA A 269 14.05 26.68 26.23
C ALA A 269 13.63 27.36 24.92
N MET A 270 12.41 27.11 24.51
CA MET A 270 11.84 27.75 23.34
C MET A 270 10.36 28.04 23.57
N ALA A 271 9.91 29.22 23.17
CA ALA A 271 8.50 29.60 23.12
C ALA A 271 8.19 30.20 21.75
N ARG A 272 7.13 29.70 21.09
CA ARG A 272 6.76 30.11 19.74
C ARG A 272 5.31 30.51 19.65
N GLU A 273 5.09 31.61 18.97
CA GLU A 273 3.81 32.07 18.47
C GLU A 273 3.93 32.07 16.92
N ALA A 274 3.39 31.01 16.31
CA ALA A 274 3.58 30.75 14.88
C ALA A 274 3.06 31.91 14.02
N GLY A 275 3.86 32.35 13.05
CA GLY A 275 3.56 33.51 12.19
C GLY A 275 3.85 34.86 12.83
N TYR A 276 4.24 34.92 14.10
CA TYR A 276 4.53 36.17 14.78
C TYR A 276 5.96 36.25 15.29
N ARG A 277 6.33 35.39 16.26
CA ARG A 277 7.69 35.36 16.83
C ARG A 277 8.03 34.05 17.51
N THR A 278 9.34 33.79 17.61
CA THR A 278 9.91 32.72 18.43
C THR A 278 10.99 33.27 19.36
N LYS A 279 10.93 32.92 20.64
CA LYS A 279 11.98 33.21 21.63
C LYS A 279 12.74 31.93 21.91
N ILE A 280 14.05 31.98 21.88
CA ILE A 280 14.93 30.83 22.09
C ILE A 280 15.95 31.23 23.18
N ALA A 281 16.08 30.41 24.21
CA ALA A 281 17.14 30.49 25.20
C ALA A 281 18.24 29.49 24.81
N VAL A 282 19.46 29.98 24.69
CA VAL A 282 20.61 29.16 24.27
C VAL A 282 21.74 29.28 25.28
N THR A 283 22.50 28.21 25.47
CA THR A 283 23.70 28.14 26.31
C THR A 283 24.86 27.60 25.49
N SER A 284 26.08 27.86 25.94
CA SER A 284 27.28 27.29 25.37
C SER A 284 28.05 26.48 26.39
N SER A 285 28.52 25.31 26.03
CA SER A 285 29.44 24.49 26.82
C SER A 285 30.89 24.98 26.73
N ASP A 286 31.26 25.74 25.68
CA ASP A 286 32.55 26.35 25.51
C ASP A 286 32.48 27.86 25.83
N PRO A 287 33.22 28.35 26.83
CA PRO A 287 33.26 29.77 27.17
C PRO A 287 33.75 30.70 26.05
N LYS A 288 34.40 30.15 25.02
CA LYS A 288 34.90 30.92 23.86
C LYS A 288 33.86 31.11 22.78
N VAL A 289 32.73 30.39 22.84
CA VAL A 289 31.66 30.43 21.84
C VAL A 289 30.51 31.26 22.39
N ASP A 290 30.22 32.37 21.73
CA ASP A 290 28.99 33.13 21.98
C ASP A 290 27.76 32.40 21.41
N PRO A 291 26.89 31.86 22.28
CA PRO A 291 25.75 31.05 21.79
C PRO A 291 24.74 31.89 21.00
N VAL A 292 24.57 33.16 21.31
CA VAL A 292 23.65 34.04 20.58
C VAL A 292 24.24 34.40 19.21
N GLY A 293 25.51 34.76 19.17
CA GLY A 293 26.24 35.07 17.95
C GLY A 293 26.25 33.89 16.98
N ALA A 294 26.46 32.67 17.47
CA ALA A 294 26.40 31.43 16.68
C ALA A 294 25.04 31.22 16.04
N CYS A 295 23.96 31.41 16.78
CA CYS A 295 22.59 31.26 16.27
C CYS A 295 22.18 32.35 15.29
N VAL A 296 22.59 33.60 15.55
CA VAL A 296 22.24 34.75 14.67
C VAL A 296 23.03 34.72 13.36
N GLY A 297 24.33 34.39 13.45
CA GLY A 297 25.23 34.38 12.31
C GLY A 297 25.56 35.77 11.77
N ALA A 298 26.49 35.85 10.84
CA ALA A 298 26.91 37.10 10.23
C ALA A 298 25.73 37.85 9.59
N ARG A 299 25.49 39.08 10.08
CA ARG A 299 24.37 39.92 9.63
C ARG A 299 22.97 39.27 9.70
N GLY A 300 22.78 38.33 10.62
CA GLY A 300 21.53 37.59 10.80
C GLY A 300 21.24 36.55 9.74
N ALA A 301 22.24 36.08 9.00
CA ALA A 301 22.05 35.15 7.89
C ALA A 301 21.42 33.82 8.34
N ARG A 302 21.92 33.23 9.46
CA ARG A 302 21.40 31.96 9.98
C ARG A 302 19.96 32.08 10.50
N VAL A 303 19.67 33.13 11.27
CA VAL A 303 18.31 33.42 11.76
C VAL A 303 17.34 33.62 10.59
N LYS A 304 17.73 34.33 9.52
CA LYS A 304 16.88 34.52 8.36
C LYS A 304 16.52 33.17 7.70
N LEU A 305 17.48 32.26 7.53
CA LEU A 305 17.22 30.93 6.95
C LEU A 305 16.29 30.09 7.86
N SER A 306 16.37 30.27 9.17
CA SER A 306 15.50 29.57 10.12
C SER A 306 14.10 30.21 10.26
N CYS A 307 13.92 31.47 9.88
CA CYS A 307 12.68 32.22 10.10
C CYS A 307 11.84 32.47 8.82
N VAL A 308 12.43 32.37 7.63
CA VAL A 308 11.83 32.80 6.35
C VAL A 308 11.29 31.64 5.51
N ASN A 309 11.34 30.39 6.01
CA ASN A 309 10.80 29.27 5.23
C ASN A 309 9.79 28.44 6.00
#